data_be78f06f62b5bb8b89f381c5e3a3d2ed
#
_entry.id   be78f06f62b5bb8b89f381c5e3a3d2ed
#
_cell.length_a   1.000
_cell.length_b   1.000
_cell.length_c   1.000
_cell.angle_alpha   90.00
_cell.angle_beta   90.00
_cell.angle_gamma   90.00
#
_symmetry.space_group_name_H-M   'P 1'
#
loop_
_entity.id
_entity.type
_entity.pdbx_description
1 polymer ?
#
loop_
_entity_poly.entity_id
_entity_poly.type
_entity_poly.pdbx_seq_one_letter_code
_entity_poly.pdbx_strand_id
1 'polypeptide(L)'
;TIQFNAAARNHQAIDIDVIGQSGGRSLSQIRVDVTADQKPVQSMFAALGARPGNTKQFIKMPAVDGPENCSRKDDPLIQTEGNLISEFDRRTALEDENAGLEYMWIRPMRSMPITTGLLALTSDFMLGAHQNTRGGTSLDNTLRVFSVEPTDWILSVTQMSGFREGVAMGVTHQFTQDGQLLSTSSQTGLLPRK
;
A
#
# COMPACT_ATOMS: atom_id res chain seq x y z
N THR A 1 5.78 -8.61 5.59
CA THR A 1 6.20 -8.72 4.18
C THR A 1 5.26 -9.64 3.44
N ILE A 2 4.80 -9.22 2.28
CA ILE A 2 3.99 -10.00 1.34
C ILE A 2 4.85 -10.21 0.09
N GLN A 3 4.81 -11.43 -0.46
CA GLN A 3 5.34 -11.76 -1.79
C GLN A 3 4.16 -12.13 -2.70
N PHE A 4 4.15 -11.57 -3.91
CA PHE A 4 3.15 -11.85 -4.93
C PHE A 4 3.72 -12.87 -5.92
N ASN A 5 3.29 -14.14 -5.80
CA ASN A 5 3.83 -15.25 -6.58
C ASN A 5 3.15 -15.37 -7.95
N ALA A 6 1.84 -15.12 -7.99
CA ALA A 6 1.02 -15.15 -9.21
C ALA A 6 -0.26 -14.33 -9.02
N ALA A 7 -0.86 -13.91 -10.11
CA ALA A 7 -2.18 -13.27 -10.09
C ALA A 7 -3.28 -14.34 -9.98
N ALA A 8 -4.23 -14.15 -9.06
CA ALA A 8 -5.50 -14.86 -9.08
C ALA A 8 -6.42 -14.24 -10.14
N ARG A 9 -7.30 -15.04 -10.73
CA ARG A 9 -8.30 -14.55 -11.70
C ARG A 9 -9.52 -14.00 -10.97
N ASN A 10 -10.23 -13.07 -11.61
CA ASN A 10 -11.52 -12.61 -11.10
C ASN A 10 -12.46 -13.82 -10.88
N HIS A 11 -13.18 -13.83 -9.76
CA HIS A 11 -14.09 -14.89 -9.35
C HIS A 11 -13.44 -16.28 -9.09
N GLN A 12 -12.11 -16.37 -9.09
CA GLN A 12 -11.43 -17.58 -8.67
C GLN A 12 -11.51 -17.71 -7.14
N ALA A 13 -11.84 -18.90 -6.66
CA ALA A 13 -11.76 -19.20 -5.24
C ALA A 13 -10.31 -19.20 -4.77
N ILE A 14 -10.08 -18.62 -3.60
CA ILE A 14 -8.77 -18.61 -2.94
C ILE A 14 -8.89 -19.29 -1.58
N ASP A 15 -7.88 -20.06 -1.23
CA ASP A 15 -7.71 -20.63 0.11
C ASP A 15 -6.66 -19.82 0.86
N ILE A 16 -6.94 -19.50 2.12
CA ILE A 16 -6.06 -18.72 2.98
C ILE A 16 -5.73 -19.53 4.23
N ASP A 17 -4.47 -19.94 4.36
CA ASP A 17 -3.97 -20.65 5.52
C ASP A 17 -3.17 -19.70 6.41
N VAL A 18 -3.60 -19.57 7.67
CA VAL A 18 -2.92 -18.76 8.68
C VAL A 18 -2.21 -19.68 9.68
N ILE A 19 -0.89 -19.64 9.67
CA ILE A 19 -0.04 -20.54 10.42
C ILE A 19 0.72 -19.77 11.51
N GLY A 20 0.44 -20.08 12.78
CA GLY A 20 1.22 -19.55 13.89
C GLY A 20 2.64 -20.13 13.88
N GLN A 21 3.64 -19.25 13.85
CA GLN A 21 5.06 -19.65 13.89
C GLN A 21 5.59 -19.64 15.33
N SER A 22 5.27 -18.58 16.06
CA SER A 22 5.57 -18.44 17.48
C SER A 22 4.58 -17.49 18.14
N GLY A 23 4.32 -17.68 19.42
CA GLY A 23 3.45 -16.81 20.20
C GLY A 23 4.01 -16.58 21.59
N GLY A 24 3.93 -15.35 22.06
CA GLY A 24 4.30 -14.94 23.39
C GLY A 24 3.29 -13.96 23.97
N ARG A 25 3.54 -13.51 25.20
CA ARG A 25 2.60 -12.60 25.90
C ARG A 25 2.32 -11.29 25.15
N SER A 26 3.28 -10.76 24.38
CA SER A 26 3.21 -9.45 23.73
C SER A 26 3.56 -9.47 22.24
N LEU A 27 3.92 -10.61 21.69
CA LEU A 27 4.33 -10.73 20.29
C LEU A 27 3.90 -12.09 19.75
N SER A 28 3.35 -12.09 18.55
CA SER A 28 3.06 -13.29 17.74
C SER A 28 3.70 -13.15 16.38
N GLN A 29 4.22 -14.24 15.85
CA GLN A 29 4.68 -14.34 14.47
C GLN A 29 3.78 -15.31 13.73
N ILE A 30 3.35 -14.91 12.55
CA ILE A 30 2.48 -15.71 11.70
C ILE A 30 3.04 -15.78 10.28
N ARG A 31 2.74 -16.87 9.62
CA ARG A 31 2.84 -17.04 8.18
C ARG A 31 1.44 -17.17 7.60
N VAL A 32 1.22 -16.58 6.43
CA VAL A 32 -0.01 -16.76 5.68
C VAL A 32 0.36 -17.21 4.28
N ASP A 33 -0.24 -18.30 3.85
CA ASP A 33 -0.15 -18.82 2.49
C ASP A 33 -1.51 -18.65 1.81
N VAL A 34 -1.51 -18.08 0.63
CA VAL A 34 -2.72 -17.92 -0.20
C VAL A 34 -2.54 -18.72 -1.47
N THR A 35 -3.48 -19.60 -1.74
CA THR A 35 -3.50 -20.42 -2.95
C THR A 35 -4.78 -20.23 -3.75
N ALA A 36 -4.69 -20.44 -5.04
CA ALA A 36 -5.81 -20.50 -5.97
C ALA A 36 -5.62 -21.76 -6.84
N ASP A 37 -6.61 -22.67 -6.85
CA ASP A 37 -6.49 -23.98 -7.51
C ASP A 37 -5.20 -24.73 -7.08
N GLN A 38 -4.90 -24.73 -5.77
CA GLN A 38 -3.71 -25.34 -5.17
C GLN A 38 -2.36 -24.75 -5.64
N LYS A 39 -2.37 -23.63 -6.37
CA LYS A 39 -1.15 -22.92 -6.76
C LYS A 39 -0.92 -21.72 -5.86
N PRO A 40 0.31 -21.48 -5.38
CA PRO A 40 0.61 -20.32 -4.54
C PRO A 40 0.40 -19.02 -5.34
N VAL A 41 -0.40 -18.09 -4.80
CA VAL A 41 -0.60 -16.74 -5.33
C VAL A 41 0.05 -15.68 -4.47
N GLN A 42 0.05 -15.87 -3.14
CA GLN A 42 0.72 -14.96 -2.21
C GLN A 42 1.30 -15.73 -1.02
N SER A 43 2.37 -15.21 -0.44
CA SER A 43 2.92 -15.67 0.82
C SER A 43 3.23 -14.47 1.70
N MET A 44 2.90 -14.52 2.99
CA MET A 44 3.12 -13.42 3.91
C MET A 44 3.75 -13.91 5.22
N PHE A 45 4.65 -13.08 5.77
CA PHE A 45 5.13 -13.18 7.14
C PHE A 45 4.79 -11.89 7.88
N ALA A 46 4.24 -12.03 9.09
CA ALA A 46 3.92 -10.89 9.93
C ALA A 46 4.36 -11.13 11.38
N ALA A 47 4.89 -10.05 11.99
CA ALA A 47 5.08 -9.95 13.43
C ALA A 47 4.03 -8.98 13.96
N LEU A 48 3.19 -9.47 14.87
CA LEU A 48 2.07 -8.73 15.45
C LEU A 48 2.29 -8.60 16.94
N GLY A 49 2.14 -7.38 17.46
CA GLY A 49 2.26 -7.16 18.89
C GLY A 49 2.44 -5.70 19.26
N ALA A 50 2.24 -5.44 20.53
CA ALA A 50 2.46 -4.14 21.15
C ALA A 50 3.01 -4.30 22.55
N ARG A 51 3.76 -3.31 23.01
CA ARG A 51 4.21 -3.19 24.40
C ARG A 51 3.93 -1.78 24.89
N PRO A 52 3.61 -1.59 26.18
CA PRO A 52 3.56 -0.27 26.77
C PRO A 52 4.89 0.47 26.56
N GLY A 53 4.82 1.74 26.25
CA GLY A 53 6.01 2.57 26.04
C GLY A 53 5.65 3.98 25.58
N ASN A 54 6.66 4.83 25.42
CA ASN A 54 6.49 6.16 24.88
C ASN A 54 6.33 6.11 23.36
N THR A 55 5.44 6.96 22.83
CA THR A 55 5.27 7.15 21.40
C THR A 55 6.02 8.39 20.96
N LYS A 56 6.83 8.27 19.91
CA LYS A 56 7.51 9.40 19.27
C LYS A 56 7.60 9.16 17.77
N GLN A 57 7.11 10.13 17.02
CA GLN A 57 7.19 10.16 15.55
C GLN A 57 8.36 11.03 15.12
N PHE A 58 9.20 10.54 14.20
CA PHE A 58 10.32 11.29 13.63
C PHE A 58 10.05 11.73 12.19
N ILE A 59 9.33 10.91 11.40
CA ILE A 59 8.94 11.22 10.03
C ILE A 59 7.79 12.21 10.10
N LYS A 60 7.93 13.36 9.45
CA LYS A 60 6.90 14.39 9.39
C LYS A 60 6.16 14.32 8.07
N MET A 61 4.87 14.56 8.12
CA MET A 61 4.07 14.78 6.92
C MET A 61 4.61 16.02 6.17
N PRO A 62 4.81 15.94 4.85
CA PRO A 62 5.15 17.12 4.06
C PRO A 62 4.00 18.13 4.07
N ALA A 63 4.35 19.41 3.90
CA ALA A 63 3.35 20.45 3.71
C ALA A 63 2.73 20.31 2.32
N VAL A 64 1.43 20.05 2.27
CA VAL A 64 0.63 19.92 1.05
C VAL A 64 -0.74 20.54 1.25
N ASP A 65 -1.42 20.86 0.17
CA ASP A 65 -2.82 21.28 0.22
C ASP A 65 -3.71 20.12 0.72
N GLY A 66 -4.79 20.49 1.41
CA GLY A 66 -5.80 19.52 1.82
C GLY A 66 -6.52 18.87 0.62
N PRO A 67 -7.14 17.70 0.82
CA PRO A 67 -7.75 16.95 -0.28
C PRO A 67 -8.83 17.72 -1.03
N GLU A 68 -9.52 18.67 -0.38
CA GLU A 68 -10.54 19.54 -0.98
C GLU A 68 -9.98 20.49 -2.03
N ASN A 69 -8.70 20.84 -1.94
CA ASN A 69 -8.00 21.73 -2.88
C ASN A 69 -7.16 20.98 -3.92
N CYS A 70 -7.18 19.65 -3.87
CA CYS A 70 -6.43 18.80 -4.78
C CYS A 70 -7.31 18.23 -5.90
N SER A 71 -6.79 18.18 -7.13
CA SER A 71 -7.48 17.60 -8.26
C SER A 71 -7.61 16.09 -8.11
N ARG A 72 -8.76 15.54 -8.53
CA ARG A 72 -8.93 14.10 -8.63
C ARG A 72 -7.94 13.53 -9.64
N LYS A 73 -7.30 12.42 -9.29
CA LYS A 73 -6.38 11.75 -10.21
C LYS A 73 -7.17 11.01 -11.28
N ASP A 74 -7.03 11.48 -12.52
CA ASP A 74 -7.52 10.75 -13.67
C ASP A 74 -6.57 9.60 -14.01
N ASP A 75 -7.11 8.40 -14.05
CA ASP A 75 -6.37 7.20 -14.42
C ASP A 75 -7.16 6.44 -15.48
N PRO A 76 -6.64 6.31 -16.71
CA PRO A 76 -7.32 5.61 -17.78
C PRO A 76 -7.67 4.15 -17.43
N LEU A 77 -6.94 3.54 -16.50
CA LEU A 77 -7.20 2.18 -16.02
C LEU A 77 -8.47 2.08 -15.15
N ILE A 78 -8.98 3.21 -14.63
CA ILE A 78 -10.19 3.24 -13.77
C ILE A 78 -11.48 2.91 -14.55
N GLN A 79 -11.48 3.05 -15.86
CA GLN A 79 -12.67 2.85 -16.68
C GLN A 79 -13.07 1.38 -16.83
N THR A 80 -12.31 0.44 -16.28
CA THR A 80 -12.63 -0.98 -16.32
C THR A 80 -13.52 -1.32 -15.12
N GLU A 81 -14.74 -1.76 -15.37
CA GLU A 81 -15.68 -2.21 -14.34
C GLU A 81 -15.04 -3.29 -13.44
N GLY A 82 -15.16 -3.14 -12.12
CA GLY A 82 -14.58 -4.06 -11.14
C GLY A 82 -13.08 -3.82 -10.85
N ASN A 83 -12.54 -2.68 -11.27
CA ASN A 83 -11.17 -2.31 -10.90
C ASN A 83 -11.14 -1.81 -9.44
N LEU A 84 -10.25 -2.39 -8.64
CA LEU A 84 -10.05 -2.00 -7.23
C LEU A 84 -9.78 -0.50 -7.07
N ILE A 85 -9.03 0.11 -8.00
CA ILE A 85 -8.69 1.54 -7.96
C ILE A 85 -9.94 2.44 -8.02
N SER A 86 -11.01 2.00 -8.70
CA SER A 86 -12.28 2.73 -8.78
C SER A 86 -13.02 2.82 -7.44
N GLU A 87 -12.70 1.95 -6.49
CA GLU A 87 -13.27 1.98 -5.14
C GLU A 87 -12.63 3.05 -4.23
N PHE A 88 -11.72 3.87 -4.77
CA PHE A 88 -11.03 4.94 -4.04
C PHE A 88 -11.20 6.32 -4.72
N ASP A 89 -11.50 7.35 -3.90
CA ASP A 89 -11.30 8.75 -4.28
C ASP A 89 -9.81 9.05 -4.07
N ARG A 90 -9.11 9.40 -5.15
CA ARG A 90 -7.68 9.69 -5.15
C ARG A 90 -7.47 11.10 -5.68
N ARG A 91 -6.70 11.93 -4.94
CA ARG A 91 -6.44 13.31 -5.30
C ARG A 91 -4.96 13.62 -5.23
N THR A 92 -4.43 14.22 -6.28
CA THR A 92 -3.00 14.51 -6.41
C THR A 92 -2.66 15.78 -5.64
N ALA A 93 -1.89 15.66 -4.58
CA ALA A 93 -1.34 16.78 -3.83
C ALA A 93 0.03 17.24 -4.39
N LEU A 94 0.82 16.31 -4.92
CA LEU A 94 2.06 16.59 -5.63
C LEU A 94 2.39 15.43 -6.58
N GLU A 95 2.85 15.76 -7.77
CA GLU A 95 3.43 14.79 -8.71
C GLU A 95 4.68 15.43 -9.33
N ASP A 96 5.85 14.80 -9.13
CA ASP A 96 7.13 15.18 -9.74
C ASP A 96 7.79 13.94 -10.33
N GLU A 97 7.55 13.72 -11.61
CA GLU A 97 8.08 12.56 -12.36
C GLU A 97 9.61 12.55 -12.41
N ASN A 98 10.27 13.72 -12.42
CA ASN A 98 11.72 13.79 -12.47
C ASN A 98 12.38 13.44 -11.13
N ALA A 99 11.72 13.81 -10.04
CA ALA A 99 12.16 13.45 -8.69
C ALA A 99 11.65 12.07 -8.24
N GLY A 100 10.72 11.45 -9.00
CA GLY A 100 10.06 10.20 -8.63
C GLY A 100 9.18 10.35 -7.40
N LEU A 101 8.53 11.51 -7.23
CA LEU A 101 7.68 11.83 -6.09
C LEU A 101 6.21 11.83 -6.49
N GLU A 102 5.38 11.20 -5.67
CA GLU A 102 3.94 11.35 -5.71
C GLU A 102 3.38 11.48 -4.29
N TYR A 103 2.61 12.54 -4.03
CA TYR A 103 1.83 12.72 -2.81
C TYR A 103 0.36 12.69 -3.18
N MET A 104 -0.35 11.71 -2.64
CA MET A 104 -1.72 11.43 -3.02
C MET A 104 -2.61 11.28 -1.79
N TRP A 105 -3.68 12.05 -1.76
CA TRP A 105 -4.79 11.81 -0.84
C TRP A 105 -5.63 10.65 -1.33
N ILE A 106 -5.89 9.69 -0.45
CA ILE A 106 -6.65 8.47 -0.76
C ILE A 106 -7.76 8.30 0.26
N ARG A 107 -8.96 8.07 -0.22
CA ARG A 107 -10.12 7.76 0.60
C ARG A 107 -10.96 6.66 -0.07
N PRO A 108 -11.37 5.60 0.66
CA PRO A 108 -12.34 4.64 0.14
C PRO A 108 -13.65 5.34 -0.22
N MET A 109 -14.29 4.97 -1.34
CA MET A 109 -15.59 5.50 -1.76
C MET A 109 -16.70 5.12 -0.77
N ARG A 110 -16.56 3.96 -0.12
CA ARG A 110 -17.43 3.54 0.98
C ARG A 110 -16.75 3.85 2.30
N SER A 111 -17.50 4.44 3.24
CA SER A 111 -16.98 4.70 4.59
C SER A 111 -16.54 3.38 5.25
N MET A 112 -15.29 3.33 5.66
CA MET A 112 -14.71 2.20 6.37
C MET A 112 -13.62 2.70 7.34
N PRO A 113 -13.43 2.03 8.48
CA PRO A 113 -12.39 2.42 9.43
C PRO A 113 -10.99 2.19 8.84
N ILE A 114 -10.02 2.97 9.33
CA ILE A 114 -8.62 2.70 9.08
C ILE A 114 -8.26 1.36 9.76
N THR A 115 -7.73 0.45 9.00
CA THR A 115 -7.28 -0.86 9.46
C THR A 115 -5.91 -1.18 8.88
N THR A 116 -5.20 -2.12 9.49
CA THR A 116 -3.94 -2.63 8.93
C THR A 116 -4.11 -3.16 7.50
N GLY A 117 -5.25 -3.80 7.21
CA GLY A 117 -5.58 -4.28 5.86
C GLY A 117 -5.75 -3.15 4.86
N LEU A 118 -6.44 -2.06 5.24
CA LEU A 118 -6.59 -0.88 4.38
C LEU A 118 -5.24 -0.20 4.11
N LEU A 119 -4.39 -0.07 5.15
CA LEU A 119 -3.04 0.48 4.99
C LEU A 119 -2.17 -0.40 4.08
N ALA A 120 -2.27 -1.72 4.20
CA ALA A 120 -1.56 -2.65 3.31
C ALA A 120 -2.02 -2.50 1.85
N LEU A 121 -3.34 -2.43 1.63
CA LEU A 121 -3.93 -2.27 0.30
C LEU A 121 -3.51 -0.95 -0.35
N THR A 122 -3.62 0.17 0.36
CA THR A 122 -3.28 1.49 -0.19
C THR A 122 -1.77 1.71 -0.33
N SER A 123 -0.93 0.99 0.42
CA SER A 123 0.52 1.01 0.26
C SER A 123 0.98 0.33 -1.04
N ASP A 124 0.17 -0.58 -1.59
CA ASP A 124 0.47 -1.27 -2.86
C ASP A 124 0.26 -0.39 -4.11
N PHE A 125 -0.24 0.83 -3.95
CA PHE A 125 -0.40 1.78 -5.06
C PHE A 125 0.91 2.42 -5.53
N MET A 126 2.06 2.07 -4.94
CA MET A 126 3.38 2.64 -5.23
C MET A 126 3.73 2.63 -6.72
N LEU A 127 3.44 1.54 -7.46
CA LEU A 127 3.73 1.47 -8.89
C LEU A 127 2.91 2.47 -9.73
N GLY A 128 1.80 2.98 -9.21
CA GLY A 128 1.03 4.06 -9.82
C GLY A 128 1.69 5.43 -9.76
N ALA A 129 2.71 5.60 -8.93
CA ALA A 129 3.33 6.90 -8.62
C ALA A 129 4.20 7.48 -9.75
N HIS A 130 4.58 6.68 -10.75
CA HIS A 130 5.38 7.16 -11.86
C HIS A 130 4.91 6.57 -13.19
N GLN A 131 4.89 7.38 -14.27
CA GLN A 131 4.35 6.98 -15.59
C GLN A 131 4.97 5.68 -16.13
N ASN A 132 6.28 5.48 -15.94
CA ASN A 132 6.97 4.29 -16.44
C ASN A 132 6.67 3.01 -15.63
N THR A 133 6.08 3.12 -14.44
CA THR A 133 5.75 1.98 -13.58
C THR A 133 4.26 1.68 -13.53
N ARG A 134 3.40 2.61 -13.99
CA ARG A 134 1.94 2.39 -14.08
C ARG A 134 1.62 1.17 -14.94
N GLY A 135 0.76 0.30 -14.42
CA GLY A 135 0.45 -0.98 -15.06
C GLY A 135 1.51 -2.07 -14.86
N GLY A 136 2.50 -1.81 -14.04
CA GLY A 136 3.48 -2.80 -13.60
C GLY A 136 2.87 -3.86 -12.68
N THR A 137 3.67 -4.85 -12.33
CA THR A 137 3.25 -5.97 -11.47
C THR A 137 4.04 -5.95 -10.17
N SER A 138 3.37 -5.91 -9.03
CA SER A 138 3.99 -5.99 -7.71
C SER A 138 4.68 -7.35 -7.52
N LEU A 139 5.90 -7.35 -7.00
CA LEU A 139 6.66 -8.54 -6.61
C LEU A 139 6.59 -8.78 -5.11
N ASP A 140 6.73 -7.73 -4.34
CA ASP A 140 6.63 -7.75 -2.88
C ASP A 140 6.05 -6.44 -2.33
N ASN A 141 5.67 -6.47 -1.05
CA ASN A 141 5.40 -5.27 -0.26
C ASN A 141 5.74 -5.56 1.20
N THR A 142 6.54 -4.70 1.82
CA THR A 142 6.85 -4.78 3.24
C THR A 142 6.26 -3.58 3.96
N LEU A 143 5.19 -3.80 4.71
CA LEU A 143 4.50 -2.78 5.50
C LEU A 143 4.94 -2.83 6.98
N ARG A 144 5.12 -1.67 7.58
CA ARG A 144 5.29 -1.46 9.01
C ARG A 144 4.24 -0.47 9.49
N VAL A 145 3.28 -0.95 10.27
CA VAL A 145 2.21 -0.12 10.85
C VAL A 145 2.73 0.55 12.10
N PHE A 146 2.63 1.87 12.15
CA PHE A 146 2.98 2.69 13.31
C PHE A 146 1.74 2.95 14.17
N SER A 147 0.62 3.33 13.56
CA SER A 147 -0.66 3.54 14.24
C SER A 147 -1.84 3.23 13.32
N VAL A 148 -3.03 3.13 13.89
CA VAL A 148 -4.31 2.93 13.18
C VAL A 148 -5.29 4.01 13.66
N GLU A 149 -4.88 5.28 13.52
CA GLU A 149 -5.68 6.42 13.95
C GLU A 149 -6.81 6.72 12.95
N PRO A 150 -8.00 7.11 13.42
CA PRO A 150 -9.10 7.50 12.56
C PRO A 150 -8.75 8.72 11.72
N THR A 151 -9.07 8.66 10.43
CA THR A 151 -8.97 9.78 9.49
C THR A 151 -9.90 9.53 8.31
N ASP A 152 -10.42 10.57 7.68
CA ASP A 152 -11.23 10.44 6.47
C ASP A 152 -10.36 10.22 5.23
N TRP A 153 -9.16 10.80 5.23
CA TRP A 153 -8.21 10.69 4.14
C TRP A 153 -6.85 10.21 4.62
N ILE A 154 -6.23 9.36 3.85
CA ILE A 154 -4.83 8.95 4.01
C ILE A 154 -4.00 9.76 3.02
N LEU A 155 -2.98 10.49 3.49
CA LEU A 155 -1.94 11.01 2.61
C LEU A 155 -0.89 9.93 2.38
N SER A 156 -0.80 9.44 1.16
CA SER A 156 0.24 8.53 0.70
C SER A 156 1.38 9.34 0.09
N VAL A 157 2.54 9.31 0.72
CA VAL A 157 3.76 10.02 0.30
C VAL A 157 4.71 8.98 -0.26
N THR A 158 4.77 8.89 -1.59
CA THR A 158 5.57 7.89 -2.30
C THR A 158 6.83 8.52 -2.90
N GLN A 159 7.96 7.90 -2.62
CA GLN A 159 9.25 8.16 -3.24
C GLN A 159 9.69 6.93 -4.02
N MET A 160 9.73 7.04 -5.34
CA MET A 160 10.38 6.03 -6.17
C MET A 160 11.89 6.12 -5.96
N SER A 161 12.51 5.01 -5.57
CA SER A 161 13.98 4.94 -5.45
C SER A 161 14.65 4.83 -6.81
N GLY A 162 13.95 4.30 -7.79
CA GLY A 162 14.40 4.15 -9.16
C GLY A 162 13.86 2.89 -9.84
N PHE A 163 14.26 2.75 -11.11
CA PHE A 163 14.00 1.52 -11.86
C PHE A 163 15.19 1.19 -12.78
N ARG A 164 15.49 -0.10 -12.89
CA ARG A 164 16.57 -0.62 -13.71
C ARG A 164 16.25 -2.03 -14.17
N GLU A 165 16.56 -2.36 -15.43
CA GLU A 165 16.44 -3.71 -16.00
C GLU A 165 15.03 -4.32 -15.81
N GLY A 166 14.01 -3.47 -15.93
CA GLY A 166 12.61 -3.90 -15.79
C GLY A 166 12.11 -4.03 -14.35
N VAL A 167 12.92 -3.69 -13.34
CA VAL A 167 12.55 -3.70 -11.93
C VAL A 167 12.49 -2.28 -11.38
N ALA A 168 11.41 -1.95 -10.68
CA ALA A 168 11.22 -0.69 -9.97
C ALA A 168 11.17 -0.94 -8.46
N MET A 169 11.59 0.05 -7.68
CA MET A 169 11.50 0.03 -6.22
C MET A 169 11.18 1.41 -5.67
N GLY A 170 10.52 1.45 -4.52
CA GLY A 170 10.17 2.69 -3.84
C GLY A 170 9.75 2.48 -2.39
N VAL A 171 9.49 3.60 -1.74
CA VAL A 171 9.07 3.69 -0.35
C VAL A 171 7.83 4.58 -0.27
N THR A 172 6.89 4.21 0.59
CA THR A 172 5.67 4.98 0.84
C THR A 172 5.51 5.22 2.33
N HIS A 173 5.19 6.45 2.71
CA HIS A 173 4.74 6.81 4.05
C HIS A 173 3.28 7.22 4.00
N GLN A 174 2.48 6.72 4.93
CA GLN A 174 1.06 7.05 5.03
C GLN A 174 0.78 7.85 6.28
N PHE A 175 0.01 8.93 6.14
CA PHE A 175 -0.33 9.85 7.22
C PHE A 175 -1.83 10.08 7.30
N THR A 176 -2.32 10.43 8.48
CA THR A 176 -3.64 11.04 8.67
C THR A 176 -3.64 12.48 8.14
N GLN A 177 -4.83 13.11 8.03
CA GLN A 177 -4.94 14.51 7.61
C GLN A 177 -4.27 15.50 8.57
N ASP A 178 -4.16 15.17 9.84
CA ASP A 178 -3.49 15.98 10.87
C ASP A 178 -2.00 15.64 11.06
N GLY A 179 -1.44 14.79 10.20
CA GLY A 179 0.00 14.54 10.11
C GLY A 179 0.52 13.41 11.01
N GLN A 180 -0.36 12.58 11.58
CA GLN A 180 0.06 11.39 12.31
C GLN A 180 0.51 10.31 11.35
N LEU A 181 1.67 9.71 11.60
CA LEU A 181 2.16 8.58 10.81
C LEU A 181 1.29 7.35 11.07
N LEU A 182 0.75 6.76 10.01
CA LEU A 182 0.00 5.51 10.05
C LEU A 182 0.92 4.32 9.75
N SER A 183 1.69 4.42 8.67
CA SER A 183 2.57 3.32 8.26
C SER A 183 3.74 3.78 7.41
N THR A 184 4.71 2.88 7.25
CA THR A 184 5.75 2.95 6.23
C THR A 184 5.78 1.64 5.47
N SER A 185 6.01 1.70 4.15
CA SER A 185 6.18 0.52 3.32
C SER A 185 7.33 0.67 2.35
N SER A 186 7.84 -0.45 1.88
CA SER A 186 8.74 -0.53 0.74
C SER A 186 8.26 -1.61 -0.20
N GLN A 187 8.36 -1.39 -1.50
CA GLN A 187 7.84 -2.27 -2.52
C GLN A 187 8.82 -2.41 -3.67
N THR A 188 8.81 -3.59 -4.28
CA THR A 188 9.47 -3.90 -5.55
C THR A 188 8.42 -4.37 -6.56
N GLY A 189 8.57 -3.96 -7.80
CA GLY A 189 7.68 -4.40 -8.88
C GLY A 189 8.38 -4.49 -10.23
N LEU A 190 7.74 -5.17 -11.17
CA LEU A 190 8.15 -5.23 -12.56
C LEU A 190 7.51 -4.09 -13.35
N LEU A 191 8.25 -3.48 -14.24
CA LEU A 191 7.72 -2.53 -15.22
C LEU A 191 6.72 -3.22 -16.14
N PRO A 192 5.72 -2.50 -16.70
CA PRO A 192 4.83 -3.06 -17.70
C PRO A 192 5.63 -3.55 -18.91
N ARG A 193 5.18 -4.65 -19.49
CA ARG A 193 5.75 -5.13 -20.78
C ARG A 193 5.39 -4.13 -21.88
N LYS A 194 6.39 -3.70 -22.61
CA LYS A 194 6.20 -2.88 -23.81
C LYS A 194 5.63 -3.73 -24.94
#